data_4e028b95ed50d94cddab89bea161932d
#
_entry.id   4e028b95ed50d94cddab89bea161932d
#
_cell.length_a   1.000
_cell.length_b   1.000
_cell.length_c   1.000
_cell.angle_alpha   90.00
_cell.angle_beta   90.00
_cell.angle_gamma   90.00
#
_symmetry.space_group_name_H-M   'P 1'
#
loop_
_entity.id
_entity.type
_entity.pdbx_description
1 polymer ?
#
loop_
_entity_poly.entity_id
_entity_poly.type
_entity_poly.pdbx_seq_one_letter_code
_entity_poly.pdbx_strand_id
1 'polypeptide(L)'
;MVVAWVGNGWHPALFRSEANTLGQIKQILHPRVVLVSNNNSIHNSAFIDQSLSPFDYSSEEPSAEFIADWFSNIQSLNEKSIAVRASKMGNMEGISISKIQSDVGAILHERGWNVDLDNPDIEIMVHYCGNPENPIPPDPAQLDAPFFIWGVLQSLGPGGQSFQKRSPTERPYFKPVSLDPRLARAMVNLCYTNGQPPSAIIDPFCGTGGIAIESAMVGIPVIASDLDTEMVNGTI
;
A
#
# COMPACT_ATOMS: atom_id res chain seq x y z
N MET A 1 8.92 0.76 16.70
CA MET A 1 7.46 0.98 16.54
C MET A 1 6.97 -0.02 15.51
N VAL A 2 5.80 -0.64 15.71
CA VAL A 2 5.18 -1.51 14.71
C VAL A 2 4.14 -0.67 13.98
N VAL A 3 4.09 -0.79 12.65
CA VAL A 3 3.10 -0.13 11.82
C VAL A 3 2.37 -1.17 10.98
N ALA A 4 1.12 -0.89 10.61
CA ALA A 4 0.36 -1.74 9.71
C ALA A 4 0.47 -1.21 8.28
N TRP A 5 0.87 -2.07 7.35
CA TRP A 5 0.87 -1.77 5.93
C TRP A 5 -0.26 -2.49 5.23
N VAL A 6 -0.99 -1.74 4.43
CA VAL A 6 -2.13 -2.22 3.65
C VAL A 6 -1.77 -2.19 2.18
N GLY A 7 -1.92 -3.32 1.51
CA GLY A 7 -1.58 -3.49 0.11
C GLY A 7 -2.78 -3.47 -0.82
N ASN A 8 -2.52 -3.20 -2.11
CA ASN A 8 -3.53 -3.37 -3.14
C ASN A 8 -3.77 -4.86 -3.48
N GLY A 9 -4.90 -5.13 -4.11
CA GLY A 9 -5.37 -6.49 -4.35
C GLY A 9 -4.76 -7.20 -5.55
N TRP A 10 -3.85 -6.57 -6.29
CA TRP A 10 -3.41 -7.11 -7.57
C TRP A 10 -2.58 -8.39 -7.44
N HIS A 11 -1.63 -8.44 -6.50
CA HIS A 11 -0.79 -9.62 -6.27
C HIS A 11 -0.34 -9.73 -4.81
N PRO A 12 -1.10 -10.42 -3.94
CA PRO A 12 -0.81 -10.51 -2.50
C PRO A 12 0.60 -11.04 -2.17
N ALA A 13 1.10 -12.01 -2.94
CA ALA A 13 2.44 -12.56 -2.70
C ALA A 13 3.54 -11.53 -3.01
N LEU A 14 3.41 -10.75 -4.09
CA LEU A 14 4.37 -9.68 -4.40
C LEU A 14 4.27 -8.55 -3.38
N PHE A 15 3.06 -8.18 -2.94
CA PHE A 15 2.88 -7.24 -1.84
C PHE A 15 3.66 -7.67 -0.59
N ARG A 16 3.51 -8.93 -0.14
CA ARG A 16 4.21 -9.41 1.05
C ARG A 16 5.71 -9.50 0.85
N SER A 17 6.16 -9.93 -0.33
CA SER A 17 7.59 -9.95 -0.64
C SER A 17 8.19 -8.55 -0.60
N GLU A 18 7.55 -7.58 -1.23
CA GLU A 18 7.97 -6.18 -1.18
C GLU A 18 7.94 -5.63 0.25
N ALA A 19 6.85 -5.86 0.99
CA ALA A 19 6.74 -5.42 2.38
C ALA A 19 7.82 -6.02 3.28
N ASN A 20 8.23 -7.27 3.03
CA ASN A 20 9.31 -7.90 3.77
C ASN A 20 10.68 -7.27 3.49
N THR A 21 10.98 -6.96 2.23
CA THR A 21 12.27 -6.33 1.86
C THR A 21 12.35 -4.88 2.35
N LEU A 22 11.24 -4.13 2.29
CA LEU A 22 11.20 -2.73 2.70
C LEU A 22 11.03 -2.54 4.21
N GLY A 23 10.20 -3.36 4.88
CA GLY A 23 9.74 -3.10 6.25
C GLY A 23 10.02 -4.17 7.28
N GLN A 24 10.48 -5.34 6.90
CA GLN A 24 10.64 -6.52 7.77
C GLN A 24 9.32 -6.96 8.44
N ILE A 25 8.59 -7.84 7.79
CA ILE A 25 7.31 -8.35 8.30
C ILE A 25 7.51 -9.03 9.66
N LYS A 26 6.71 -8.64 10.64
CA LYS A 26 6.59 -9.26 11.96
C LYS A 26 5.40 -10.20 12.05
N GLN A 27 4.31 -9.82 11.39
CA GLN A 27 3.08 -10.61 11.38
C GLN A 27 2.31 -10.36 10.10
N ILE A 28 1.70 -11.38 9.57
CA ILE A 28 0.75 -11.29 8.46
C ILE A 28 -0.64 -11.43 9.07
N LEU A 29 -1.47 -10.39 8.93
CA LEU A 29 -2.83 -10.36 9.47
C LEU A 29 -3.85 -10.77 8.42
N HIS A 30 -3.57 -10.46 7.15
CA HIS A 30 -4.43 -10.76 6.00
C HIS A 30 -3.53 -10.81 4.75
N PRO A 31 -3.90 -11.46 3.65
CA PRO A 31 -3.11 -11.44 2.40
C PRO A 31 -2.71 -10.04 1.93
N ARG A 32 -3.45 -9.00 2.33
CA ARG A 32 -3.21 -7.59 1.99
C ARG A 32 -2.89 -6.70 3.20
N VAL A 33 -2.67 -7.27 4.39
CA VAL A 33 -2.36 -6.51 5.60
C VAL A 33 -1.24 -7.19 6.37
N VAL A 34 -0.15 -6.45 6.58
CA VAL A 34 1.02 -6.94 7.32
C VAL A 34 1.43 -5.94 8.40
N LEU A 35 1.96 -6.46 9.50
CA LEU A 35 2.65 -5.65 10.51
C LEU A 35 4.15 -5.68 10.25
N VAL A 36 4.77 -4.52 10.21
CA VAL A 36 6.21 -4.36 9.97
C VAL A 36 6.88 -3.61 11.12
N SER A 37 8.18 -3.89 11.31
CA SER A 37 8.96 -3.25 12.39
C SER A 37 9.64 -1.96 11.96
N ASN A 38 9.79 -1.75 10.67
CA ASN A 38 10.46 -0.60 10.11
C ASN A 38 9.44 0.32 9.45
N ASN A 39 9.47 1.61 9.82
CA ASN A 39 8.61 2.62 9.23
C ASN A 39 9.34 3.34 8.08
N ASN A 40 9.92 2.59 7.16
CA ASN A 40 10.45 3.18 5.94
C ASN A 40 9.32 3.81 5.12
N SER A 41 9.66 4.83 4.38
CA SER A 41 8.73 5.49 3.47
C SER A 41 8.17 4.50 2.44
N ILE A 42 6.85 4.38 2.37
CA ILE A 42 6.16 3.60 1.35
C ILE A 42 5.95 4.35 0.04
N HIS A 43 6.44 5.59 -0.07
CA HIS A 43 6.28 6.42 -1.28
C HIS A 43 6.88 5.81 -2.54
N ASN A 44 7.83 4.91 -2.37
CA ASN A 44 8.49 4.20 -3.47
C ASN A 44 7.98 2.77 -3.67
N SER A 45 6.95 2.35 -2.94
CA SER A 45 6.40 1.00 -3.07
C SER A 45 5.65 0.79 -4.39
N ALA A 46 5.54 -0.47 -4.80
CA ALA A 46 4.70 -0.87 -5.92
C ALA A 46 3.31 -1.31 -5.47
N PHE A 47 3.24 -2.02 -4.33
CA PHE A 47 2.03 -2.71 -3.87
C PHE A 47 1.53 -2.29 -2.49
N ILE A 48 2.27 -1.43 -1.77
CA ILE A 48 1.84 -0.92 -0.47
C ILE A 48 1.13 0.41 -0.72
N ASP A 49 -0.17 0.45 -0.41
CA ASP A 49 -0.99 1.64 -0.64
C ASP A 49 -1.03 2.56 0.57
N GLN A 50 -1.00 2.00 1.79
CA GLN A 50 -1.18 2.77 3.01
C GLN A 50 -0.32 2.24 4.16
N SER A 51 0.11 3.15 5.03
CA SER A 51 0.71 2.87 6.33
C SER A 51 -0.14 3.46 7.43
N LEU A 52 -0.52 2.64 8.40
CA LEU A 52 -1.37 3.04 9.53
C LEU A 52 -0.57 3.00 10.83
N SER A 53 -0.62 4.09 11.60
CA SER A 53 -0.04 4.17 12.95
C SER A 53 -0.58 5.42 13.69
N PRO A 54 -1.14 5.28 14.91
CA PRO A 54 -1.49 4.02 15.58
C PRO A 54 -2.61 3.28 14.84
N PHE A 55 -2.78 2.00 15.17
CA PHE A 55 -3.81 1.14 14.59
C PHE A 55 -4.26 0.09 15.62
N ASP A 56 -5.42 -0.53 15.35
CA ASP A 56 -5.92 -1.70 16.04
C ASP A 56 -6.67 -2.61 15.08
N TYR A 57 -6.97 -3.85 15.46
CA TYR A 57 -7.63 -4.82 14.60
C TYR A 57 -8.43 -5.86 15.38
N SER A 58 -9.38 -6.50 14.72
CA SER A 58 -10.25 -7.54 15.29
C SER A 58 -10.72 -8.53 14.22
N SER A 59 -11.05 -9.74 14.66
CA SER A 59 -11.83 -10.71 13.88
C SER A 59 -13.34 -10.46 13.98
N GLU A 60 -13.79 -9.68 14.96
CA GLU A 60 -15.18 -9.26 15.10
C GLU A 60 -15.37 -7.86 14.54
N GLU A 61 -16.53 -7.62 13.90
CA GLU A 61 -16.85 -6.32 13.34
C GLU A 61 -16.94 -5.26 14.45
N PRO A 62 -16.09 -4.21 14.42
CA PRO A 62 -16.15 -3.14 15.41
C PRO A 62 -17.40 -2.27 15.18
N SER A 63 -18.05 -1.86 16.27
CA SER A 63 -19.10 -0.83 16.17
C SER A 63 -18.49 0.54 15.86
N ALA A 64 -19.33 1.45 15.36
CA ALA A 64 -18.90 2.83 15.11
C ALA A 64 -18.48 3.53 16.41
N GLU A 65 -19.19 3.27 17.51
CA GLU A 65 -18.87 3.76 18.85
C GLU A 65 -17.49 3.29 19.30
N PHE A 66 -17.20 1.99 19.08
CA PHE A 66 -15.91 1.41 19.47
C PHE A 66 -14.74 2.10 18.75
N ILE A 67 -14.86 2.30 17.43
CA ILE A 67 -13.83 3.00 16.65
C ILE A 67 -13.67 4.45 17.11
N ALA A 68 -14.80 5.15 17.37
CA ALA A 68 -14.77 6.52 17.85
C ALA A 68 -14.17 6.63 19.26
N ASP A 69 -14.45 5.68 20.15
CA ASP A 69 -13.83 5.58 21.49
C ASP A 69 -12.34 5.34 21.37
N TRP A 70 -11.93 4.37 20.54
CA TRP A 70 -10.52 4.07 20.29
C TRP A 70 -9.77 5.32 19.81
N PHE A 71 -10.32 6.05 18.82
CA PHE A 71 -9.68 7.26 18.31
C PHE A 71 -9.60 8.36 19.37
N SER A 72 -10.67 8.59 20.15
CA SER A 72 -10.71 9.59 21.20
C SER A 72 -9.73 9.29 22.34
N ASN A 73 -9.38 8.00 22.55
CA ASN A 73 -8.41 7.60 23.56
C ASN A 73 -6.95 7.82 23.12
N ILE A 74 -6.68 7.75 21.82
CA ILE A 74 -5.32 7.93 21.29
C ILE A 74 -5.01 9.37 20.87
N GLN A 75 -6.06 10.16 20.63
CA GLN A 75 -5.95 11.53 20.13
C GLN A 75 -6.81 12.46 20.97
N SER A 76 -6.19 13.43 21.63
CA SER A 76 -6.92 14.48 22.33
C SER A 76 -7.59 15.44 21.35
N LEU A 77 -8.79 15.92 21.72
CA LEU A 77 -9.50 16.95 20.97
C LEU A 77 -8.61 18.20 20.80
N ASN A 78 -8.49 18.67 19.58
CA ASN A 78 -7.70 19.83 19.20
C ASN A 78 -8.34 20.54 17.99
N GLU A 79 -7.68 21.55 17.46
CA GLU A 79 -8.18 22.32 16.31
C GLU A 79 -8.06 21.58 14.96
N LYS A 80 -7.45 20.38 14.93
CA LYS A 80 -7.28 19.61 13.69
C LYS A 80 -8.59 19.03 13.21
N SER A 81 -8.77 19.06 11.91
CA SER A 81 -9.87 18.41 11.23
C SER A 81 -9.62 16.92 10.98
N ILE A 82 -10.69 16.16 10.90
CA ILE A 82 -10.65 14.72 10.69
C ILE A 82 -11.51 14.29 9.50
N ALA A 83 -11.14 13.18 8.88
CA ALA A 83 -12.03 12.42 8.01
C ALA A 83 -11.97 10.94 8.33
N VAL A 84 -13.11 10.25 8.18
CA VAL A 84 -13.18 8.79 8.25
C VAL A 84 -13.27 8.25 6.84
N ARG A 85 -12.38 7.32 6.50
CA ARG A 85 -12.35 6.62 5.22
C ARG A 85 -12.49 5.14 5.46
N ALA A 86 -13.41 4.49 4.79
CA ALA A 86 -13.53 3.04 4.87
C ALA A 86 -13.38 2.39 3.50
N SER A 87 -12.87 1.18 3.49
CA SER A 87 -12.79 0.37 2.28
C SER A 87 -13.07 -1.10 2.58
N LYS A 88 -13.45 -1.82 1.52
CA LYS A 88 -13.67 -3.26 1.54
C LYS A 88 -12.65 -3.95 0.65
N MET A 89 -12.04 -5.00 1.15
CA MET A 89 -11.08 -5.84 0.45
C MET A 89 -11.60 -7.27 0.41
N GLY A 90 -11.70 -7.82 -0.80
CA GLY A 90 -12.25 -9.16 -0.99
C GLY A 90 -13.76 -9.24 -0.85
N ASN A 91 -14.28 -10.47 -0.80
CA ASN A 91 -15.72 -10.73 -0.79
C ASN A 91 -16.26 -10.68 0.65
N MET A 92 -17.14 -9.73 0.91
CA MET A 92 -17.89 -9.59 2.17
C MET A 92 -19.30 -9.13 1.85
N GLU A 93 -20.30 -9.91 2.24
CA GLU A 93 -21.70 -9.57 2.06
C GLU A 93 -22.25 -8.75 3.24
N GLY A 94 -23.28 -7.96 2.97
CA GLY A 94 -24.03 -7.24 4.01
C GLY A 94 -23.33 -6.01 4.61
N ILE A 95 -22.11 -5.68 4.22
CA ILE A 95 -21.33 -4.56 4.76
C ILE A 95 -21.53 -3.30 3.94
N SER A 96 -21.93 -2.21 4.62
CA SER A 96 -22.06 -0.87 4.04
C SER A 96 -20.90 0.02 4.49
N ILE A 97 -19.95 0.23 3.58
CA ILE A 97 -18.78 1.09 3.79
C ILE A 97 -19.20 2.55 4.08
N SER A 98 -20.16 3.07 3.32
CA SER A 98 -20.66 4.44 3.53
C SER A 98 -21.32 4.62 4.89
N LYS A 99 -21.97 3.57 5.41
CA LYS A 99 -22.61 3.63 6.72
C LYS A 99 -21.57 3.77 7.83
N ILE A 100 -20.54 2.91 7.86
CA ILE A 100 -19.52 2.99 8.91
C ILE A 100 -18.76 4.33 8.86
N GLN A 101 -18.45 4.86 7.66
CA GLN A 101 -17.85 6.19 7.52
C GLN A 101 -18.72 7.29 8.13
N SER A 102 -20.02 7.27 7.79
CA SER A 102 -20.97 8.24 8.28
C SER A 102 -21.17 8.14 9.79
N ASP A 103 -21.36 6.93 10.31
CA ASP A 103 -21.66 6.70 11.72
C ASP A 103 -20.46 7.10 12.61
N VAL A 104 -19.25 6.67 12.28
CA VAL A 104 -18.04 7.07 13.03
C VAL A 104 -17.81 8.58 12.94
N GLY A 105 -17.97 9.16 11.74
CA GLY A 105 -17.82 10.60 11.54
C GLY A 105 -18.83 11.41 12.34
N ALA A 106 -20.09 10.98 12.38
CA ALA A 106 -21.16 11.63 13.15
C ALA A 106 -20.87 11.60 14.67
N ILE A 107 -20.49 10.43 15.21
CA ILE A 107 -20.15 10.29 16.63
C ILE A 107 -18.96 11.20 17.00
N LEU A 108 -17.92 11.24 16.17
CA LEU A 108 -16.77 12.10 16.44
C LEU A 108 -17.13 13.59 16.33
N HIS A 109 -18.01 13.97 15.40
CA HIS A 109 -18.52 15.33 15.29
C HIS A 109 -19.32 15.73 16.53
N GLU A 110 -20.22 14.88 17.04
CA GLU A 110 -20.97 15.09 18.28
C GLU A 110 -20.04 15.26 19.49
N ARG A 111 -18.86 14.64 19.47
CA ARG A 111 -17.82 14.78 20.50
C ARG A 111 -16.97 16.05 20.33
N GLY A 112 -17.27 16.88 19.33
CA GLY A 112 -16.62 18.17 19.09
C GLY A 112 -15.47 18.15 18.10
N TRP A 113 -15.22 17.04 17.39
CA TRP A 113 -14.23 17.01 16.33
C TRP A 113 -14.71 17.80 15.09
N ASN A 114 -13.81 18.58 14.51
CA ASN A 114 -14.06 19.23 13.22
C ASN A 114 -13.94 18.19 12.09
N VAL A 115 -14.99 18.01 11.28
CA VAL A 115 -14.99 17.07 10.16
C VAL A 115 -14.77 17.83 8.86
N ASP A 116 -13.68 17.51 8.15
CA ASP A 116 -13.37 18.01 6.81
C ASP A 116 -13.12 16.82 5.87
N LEU A 117 -14.00 16.63 4.89
CA LEU A 117 -13.91 15.51 3.97
C LEU A 117 -12.97 15.77 2.80
N ASP A 118 -12.65 17.03 2.52
CA ASP A 118 -11.83 17.41 1.36
C ASP A 118 -10.35 17.51 1.72
N ASN A 119 -10.03 18.19 2.83
CA ASN A 119 -8.65 18.43 3.27
C ASN A 119 -8.47 18.18 4.77
N PRO A 120 -8.67 16.95 5.26
CA PRO A 120 -8.53 16.64 6.68
C PRO A 120 -7.05 16.70 7.11
N ASP A 121 -6.82 17.15 8.35
CA ASP A 121 -5.50 17.06 9.00
C ASP A 121 -5.17 15.62 9.44
N ILE A 122 -6.20 14.84 9.76
CA ILE A 122 -6.07 13.45 10.22
C ILE A 122 -7.09 12.58 9.48
N GLU A 123 -6.63 11.52 8.86
CA GLU A 123 -7.50 10.51 8.27
C GLU A 123 -7.55 9.24 9.11
N ILE A 124 -8.76 8.83 9.46
CA ILE A 124 -9.04 7.56 10.15
C ILE A 124 -9.44 6.54 9.08
N MET A 125 -8.62 5.53 8.90
CA MET A 125 -8.86 4.46 7.93
C MET A 125 -9.53 3.28 8.60
N VAL A 126 -10.54 2.70 7.95
CA VAL A 126 -11.22 1.48 8.39
C VAL A 126 -11.28 0.50 7.22
N HIS A 127 -10.64 -0.66 7.36
CA HIS A 127 -10.59 -1.66 6.31
C HIS A 127 -11.32 -2.94 6.75
N TYR A 128 -12.27 -3.33 5.94
CA TYR A 128 -13.02 -4.56 6.04
C TYR A 128 -12.37 -5.59 5.10
N CYS A 129 -11.73 -6.60 5.66
CA CYS A 129 -10.94 -7.58 4.94
C CYS A 129 -11.68 -8.93 4.91
N GLY A 130 -12.27 -9.24 3.78
CA GLY A 130 -12.95 -10.50 3.49
C GLY A 130 -12.06 -11.52 2.80
N ASN A 131 -12.62 -12.65 2.46
CA ASN A 131 -11.93 -13.66 1.68
C ASN A 131 -11.49 -13.11 0.31
N PRO A 132 -10.28 -13.44 -0.16
CA PRO A 132 -9.86 -13.04 -1.50
C PRO A 132 -10.79 -13.64 -2.56
N GLU A 133 -11.13 -12.83 -3.58
CA GLU A 133 -12.02 -13.26 -4.68
C GLU A 133 -11.44 -14.42 -5.50
N ASN A 134 -10.11 -14.48 -5.60
CA ASN A 134 -9.39 -15.59 -6.21
C ASN A 134 -8.49 -16.22 -5.14
N PRO A 135 -8.89 -17.36 -4.56
CA PRO A 135 -8.04 -18.05 -3.61
C PRO A 135 -6.74 -18.47 -4.32
N ILE A 136 -5.66 -17.81 -3.98
CA ILE A 136 -4.32 -18.31 -4.26
C ILE A 136 -4.17 -19.61 -3.43
N PRO A 137 -3.45 -20.64 -3.92
CA PRO A 137 -3.26 -21.91 -3.18
C PRO A 137 -2.93 -21.64 -1.72
N PRO A 138 -3.34 -22.49 -0.78
CA PRO A 138 -3.47 -22.17 0.63
C PRO A 138 -2.28 -21.37 1.13
N ASP A 139 -2.52 -20.08 1.28
CA ASP A 139 -1.55 -19.16 1.86
C ASP A 139 -1.62 -19.38 3.37
N PRO A 140 -0.51 -19.77 4.02
CA PRO A 140 -0.49 -19.95 5.48
C PRO A 140 -0.80 -18.67 6.25
N ALA A 141 -0.83 -17.53 5.56
CA ALA A 141 -1.23 -16.23 6.09
C ALA A 141 -2.73 -15.94 5.91
N GLN A 142 -3.49 -16.85 5.33
CA GLN A 142 -4.92 -16.69 5.16
C GLN A 142 -5.59 -16.91 6.53
N LEU A 143 -5.86 -15.79 7.20
CA LEU A 143 -6.70 -15.81 8.40
C LEU A 143 -8.13 -16.18 7.98
N ASP A 144 -8.83 -16.87 8.86
CA ASP A 144 -10.28 -17.08 8.70
C ASP A 144 -10.93 -15.69 8.65
N ALA A 145 -11.41 -15.29 7.47
CA ALA A 145 -12.14 -14.04 7.31
C ALA A 145 -13.51 -14.16 8.01
N PRO A 146 -14.08 -13.06 8.50
CA PRO A 146 -13.70 -11.67 8.29
C PRO A 146 -12.59 -11.17 9.24
N PHE A 147 -11.89 -10.14 8.78
CA PHE A 147 -10.88 -9.43 9.55
C PHE A 147 -11.07 -7.91 9.37
N PHE A 148 -10.90 -7.14 10.43
CA PHE A 148 -11.12 -5.71 10.45
C PHE A 148 -9.89 -5.01 11.00
N ILE A 149 -9.45 -3.94 10.35
CA ILE A 149 -8.35 -3.10 10.84
C ILE A 149 -8.73 -1.64 10.70
N TRP A 150 -8.43 -0.85 11.71
CA TRP A 150 -8.59 0.60 11.70
C TRP A 150 -7.35 1.28 12.26
N GLY A 151 -7.13 2.51 11.84
CA GLY A 151 -5.94 3.24 12.27
C GLY A 151 -5.86 4.63 11.68
N VAL A 152 -4.91 5.40 12.16
CA VAL A 152 -4.59 6.71 11.61
C VAL A 152 -3.67 6.54 10.40
N LEU A 153 -4.05 7.15 9.29
CA LEU A 153 -3.21 7.17 8.09
C LEU A 153 -1.93 7.95 8.38
N GLN A 154 -0.80 7.29 8.20
CA GLN A 154 0.51 7.90 8.37
C GLN A 154 1.14 8.31 7.03
N SER A 155 1.00 7.48 6.02
CA SER A 155 1.50 7.75 4.67
C SER A 155 0.75 6.95 3.62
N LEU A 156 0.78 7.46 2.40
CA LEU A 156 0.25 6.82 1.21
C LEU A 156 1.38 6.32 0.31
N GLY A 157 1.17 5.19 -0.32
CA GLY A 157 1.99 4.73 -1.44
C GLY A 157 1.74 5.56 -2.72
N PRO A 158 2.47 5.27 -3.81
CA PRO A 158 2.39 6.05 -5.05
C PRO A 158 1.03 6.05 -5.74
N GLY A 159 0.20 5.03 -5.46
CA GLY A 159 -1.09 4.84 -6.12
C GLY A 159 -0.99 4.45 -7.61
N GLY A 160 -2.12 3.98 -8.15
CA GLY A 160 -2.18 3.49 -9.53
C GLY A 160 -1.89 4.55 -10.59
N GLN A 161 -2.37 5.77 -10.41
CA GLN A 161 -2.17 6.86 -11.36
C GLN A 161 -0.70 7.24 -11.56
N SER A 162 0.13 7.11 -10.53
CA SER A 162 1.57 7.36 -10.64
C SER A 162 2.25 6.40 -11.63
N PHE A 163 1.83 5.14 -11.65
CA PHE A 163 2.35 4.15 -12.60
C PHE A 163 1.77 4.30 -14.00
N GLN A 164 0.49 4.69 -14.13
CA GLN A 164 -0.14 4.95 -15.43
C GLN A 164 0.60 6.01 -16.24
N LYS A 165 1.07 7.09 -15.61
CA LYS A 165 1.84 8.15 -16.27
C LYS A 165 3.17 7.66 -16.86
N ARG A 166 3.63 6.47 -16.45
CA ARG A 166 4.85 5.83 -16.93
C ARG A 166 4.57 4.54 -17.70
N SER A 167 3.31 4.32 -18.10
CA SER A 167 2.95 3.15 -18.91
C SER A 167 3.81 3.11 -20.19
N PRO A 168 4.06 1.94 -20.76
CA PRO A 168 4.89 1.84 -21.96
C PRO A 168 4.47 2.80 -23.07
N THR A 169 3.15 2.96 -23.29
CA THR A 169 2.60 3.83 -24.32
C THR A 169 2.83 5.33 -24.08
N GLU A 170 3.12 5.73 -22.87
CA GLU A 170 3.42 7.12 -22.51
C GLU A 170 4.92 7.46 -22.60
N ARG A 171 5.76 6.46 -22.95
CA ARG A 171 7.22 6.63 -23.05
C ARG A 171 7.62 7.03 -24.46
N PRO A 172 8.71 7.81 -24.62
CA PRO A 172 9.25 8.15 -25.95
C PRO A 172 9.64 6.91 -26.77
N TYR A 173 10.08 5.85 -26.08
CA TYR A 173 10.40 4.56 -26.67
C TYR A 173 9.69 3.43 -25.94
N PHE A 174 8.98 2.60 -26.68
CA PHE A 174 8.36 1.38 -26.16
C PHE A 174 8.20 0.30 -27.22
N LYS A 175 8.03 -0.94 -26.80
CA LYS A 175 7.61 -2.07 -27.63
C LYS A 175 6.49 -2.84 -26.91
N PRO A 176 5.67 -3.64 -27.61
CA PRO A 176 4.59 -4.42 -27.00
C PRO A 176 5.03 -5.34 -25.84
N VAL A 177 6.31 -5.70 -25.80
CA VAL A 177 6.93 -6.53 -24.75
C VAL A 177 7.48 -5.71 -23.57
N SER A 178 7.21 -4.40 -23.52
CA SER A 178 7.68 -3.54 -22.43
C SER A 178 7.06 -3.95 -21.11
N LEU A 179 7.89 -4.00 -20.06
CA LEU A 179 7.47 -4.38 -18.71
C LEU A 179 6.56 -3.31 -18.11
N ASP A 180 5.50 -3.76 -17.42
CA ASP A 180 4.63 -2.89 -16.64
C ASP A 180 5.43 -2.13 -15.56
N PRO A 181 5.24 -0.80 -15.39
CA PRO A 181 6.03 0.02 -14.47
C PRO A 181 5.89 -0.42 -13.01
N ARG A 182 4.73 -0.90 -12.61
CA ARG A 182 4.51 -1.38 -11.24
C ARG A 182 5.29 -2.66 -10.96
N LEU A 183 5.31 -3.59 -11.93
CA LEU A 183 6.16 -4.78 -11.84
C LEU A 183 7.64 -4.43 -11.82
N ALA A 184 8.08 -3.53 -12.70
CA ALA A 184 9.46 -3.05 -12.74
C ALA A 184 9.86 -2.44 -11.38
N ARG A 185 9.00 -1.60 -10.78
CA ARG A 185 9.21 -1.03 -9.45
C ARG A 185 9.30 -2.11 -8.38
N ALA A 186 8.41 -3.09 -8.39
CA ALA A 186 8.47 -4.22 -7.47
C ALA A 186 9.79 -4.97 -7.57
N MET A 187 10.28 -5.25 -8.78
CA MET A 187 11.57 -5.90 -8.99
C MET A 187 12.72 -5.09 -8.41
N VAL A 188 12.72 -3.76 -8.59
CA VAL A 188 13.69 -2.86 -7.94
C VAL A 188 13.60 -2.96 -6.41
N ASN A 189 12.39 -2.91 -5.84
CA ASN A 189 12.18 -2.96 -4.40
C ASN A 189 12.53 -4.34 -3.78
N LEU A 190 12.42 -5.41 -4.54
CA LEU A 190 12.86 -6.74 -4.10
C LEU A 190 14.39 -6.86 -3.98
N CYS A 191 15.15 -5.94 -4.54
CA CYS A 191 16.61 -5.84 -4.35
C CYS A 191 17.00 -5.18 -3.03
N TYR A 192 16.07 -4.59 -2.29
CA TYR A 192 16.35 -4.04 -0.96
C TYR A 192 16.67 -5.13 0.05
N THR A 193 17.50 -4.80 1.02
CA THR A 193 17.81 -5.68 2.15
C THR A 193 17.55 -4.93 3.45
N ASN A 194 16.64 -5.43 4.26
CA ASN A 194 16.27 -4.82 5.54
C ASN A 194 15.90 -3.32 5.41
N GLY A 195 15.20 -2.96 4.34
CA GLY A 195 14.79 -1.59 4.07
C GLY A 195 15.89 -0.68 3.50
N GLN A 196 17.07 -1.22 3.24
CA GLN A 196 18.18 -0.47 2.65
C GLN A 196 18.26 -0.75 1.14
N PRO A 197 18.36 0.30 0.29
CA PRO A 197 18.53 0.13 -1.13
C PRO A 197 19.88 -0.50 -1.46
N PRO A 198 20.00 -1.23 -2.58
CA PRO A 198 21.29 -1.68 -3.10
C PRO A 198 22.11 -0.47 -3.58
N SER A 199 23.43 -0.62 -3.60
CA SER A 199 24.34 0.42 -4.15
C SER A 199 24.17 0.63 -5.65
N ALA A 200 23.77 -0.41 -6.39
CA ALA A 200 23.45 -0.38 -7.80
C ALA A 200 22.61 -1.61 -8.18
N ILE A 201 21.91 -1.51 -9.30
CA ILE A 201 21.21 -2.63 -9.95
C ILE A 201 21.87 -2.91 -11.31
N ILE A 202 22.02 -4.17 -11.64
CA ILE A 202 22.48 -4.62 -12.96
C ILE A 202 21.28 -5.29 -13.66
N ASP A 203 20.92 -4.76 -14.83
CA ASP A 203 19.90 -5.32 -15.70
C ASP A 203 20.53 -5.75 -17.03
N PRO A 204 20.90 -7.04 -17.18
CA PRO A 204 21.61 -7.52 -18.36
C PRO A 204 20.70 -7.75 -19.58
N PHE A 205 19.39 -7.58 -19.44
CA PHE A 205 18.37 -7.78 -20.47
C PHE A 205 17.35 -6.65 -20.43
N CYS A 206 17.84 -5.41 -20.51
CA CYS A 206 17.04 -4.22 -20.17
C CYS A 206 15.84 -3.96 -21.09
N GLY A 207 15.83 -4.52 -22.29
CA GLY A 207 14.76 -4.29 -23.25
C GLY A 207 14.52 -2.79 -23.45
N THR A 208 13.27 -2.36 -23.20
CA THR A 208 12.88 -0.95 -23.30
C THR A 208 13.14 -0.14 -22.01
N GLY A 209 14.00 -0.63 -21.12
CA GLY A 209 14.47 0.09 -19.94
C GLY A 209 13.50 0.16 -18.77
N GLY A 210 12.51 -0.73 -18.68
CA GLY A 210 11.50 -0.68 -17.62
C GLY A 210 12.09 -0.66 -16.21
N ILE A 211 13.02 -1.57 -15.90
CA ILE A 211 13.71 -1.66 -14.60
C ILE A 211 14.65 -0.46 -14.42
N ALA A 212 15.37 -0.07 -15.49
CA ALA A 212 16.30 1.05 -15.45
C ALA A 212 15.58 2.37 -15.07
N ILE A 213 14.42 2.64 -15.69
CA ILE A 213 13.59 3.81 -15.38
C ILE A 213 13.15 3.78 -13.92
N GLU A 214 12.59 2.68 -13.45
CA GLU A 214 12.06 2.60 -12.08
C GLU A 214 13.18 2.62 -11.02
N SER A 215 14.38 2.11 -11.34
CA SER A 215 15.58 2.24 -10.52
C SER A 215 16.01 3.70 -10.38
N ALA A 216 16.13 4.41 -11.51
CA ALA A 216 16.47 5.83 -11.53
C ALA A 216 15.46 6.69 -10.77
N MET A 217 14.17 6.39 -10.89
CA MET A 217 13.08 7.08 -10.18
C MET A 217 13.20 7.01 -8.65
N VAL A 218 13.83 5.98 -8.11
CA VAL A 218 14.08 5.83 -6.66
C VAL A 218 15.52 6.17 -6.27
N GLY A 219 16.30 6.70 -7.20
CA GLY A 219 17.68 7.16 -6.95
C GLY A 219 18.71 6.05 -6.84
N ILE A 220 18.43 4.84 -7.35
CA ILE A 220 19.38 3.72 -7.36
C ILE A 220 20.10 3.70 -8.71
N PRO A 221 21.44 3.76 -8.74
CA PRO A 221 22.21 3.61 -9.96
C PRO A 221 21.91 2.27 -10.66
N VAL A 222 21.83 2.30 -11.98
CA VAL A 222 21.59 1.09 -12.78
C VAL A 222 22.59 0.96 -13.91
N ILE A 223 23.06 -0.26 -14.14
CA ILE A 223 23.85 -0.66 -15.30
C ILE A 223 22.96 -1.55 -16.14
N ALA A 224 22.54 -1.05 -17.29
CA ALA A 224 21.63 -1.74 -18.19
C ALA A 224 22.36 -2.16 -19.47
N SER A 225 22.06 -3.36 -19.98
CA SER A 225 22.56 -3.85 -21.24
C SER A 225 21.52 -4.71 -21.97
N ASP A 226 21.64 -4.83 -23.28
CA ASP A 226 20.81 -5.70 -24.09
C ASP A 226 21.63 -6.18 -25.32
N LEU A 227 21.27 -7.32 -25.89
CA LEU A 227 21.86 -7.81 -27.13
C LEU A 227 21.39 -7.01 -28.34
N ASP A 228 20.18 -6.45 -28.27
CA ASP A 228 19.60 -5.62 -29.32
C ASP A 228 20.03 -4.16 -29.13
N THR A 229 20.86 -3.69 -30.09
CA THR A 229 21.32 -2.28 -30.07
C THR A 229 20.19 -1.27 -30.15
N GLU A 230 19.05 -1.61 -30.76
CA GLU A 230 17.87 -0.73 -30.79
C GLU A 230 17.30 -0.56 -29.39
N MET A 231 17.25 -1.63 -28.58
CA MET A 231 16.82 -1.57 -27.19
C MET A 231 17.74 -0.67 -26.35
N VAL A 232 19.06 -0.84 -26.49
CA VAL A 232 20.04 -0.02 -25.78
C VAL A 232 19.87 1.46 -26.12
N ASN A 233 19.78 1.80 -27.40
CA ASN A 233 19.61 3.18 -27.85
C ASN A 233 18.28 3.80 -27.41
N GLY A 234 17.22 3.00 -27.34
CA GLY A 234 15.90 3.46 -26.90
C GLY A 234 15.79 3.61 -25.38
N THR A 235 16.69 3.00 -24.60
CA THR A 235 16.70 3.06 -23.13
C THR A 235 17.49 4.27 -22.60
N ILE A 236 18.41 4.81 -23.39
CA ILE A 236 19.22 6.01 -23.08
C ILE A 236 18.38 7.27 -23.24
#